data_7759f2d94d5dac91787dbb792797a09d
#
_entry.id   7759f2d94d5dac91787dbb792797a09d
#
_cell.length_a   1.000
_cell.length_b   1.000
_cell.length_c   1.000
_cell.angle_alpha   90.00
_cell.angle_beta   90.00
_cell.angle_gamma   90.00
#
_symmetry.space_group_name_H-M   'P 1'
#
loop_
_entity.id
_entity.type
_entity.pdbx_description
1 polymer ?
#
loop_
_entity_poly.entity_id
_entity_poly.type
_entity_poly.pdbx_seq_one_letter_code
_entity_poly.pdbx_strand_id
1 'polypeptide(L)'
;LFSNTLAPAICAATLRTIDLLEQSTELRDRVHANARYFRAEMEKHGFDLLPGEHPIVPVMLYDPRTAQEFARRMLEKGVYVVGFCYPVVPKGRDRIRTQISAGHTKEDLDFAVRYFGEVKKEMGL
;
A
#
# COMPACT_ATOMS: atom_id res chain seq x y z
N LEU A 1 -20.53 -28.83 9.70
CA LEU A 1 -21.55 -28.21 8.85
C LEU A 1 -21.96 -26.81 9.32
N PHE A 2 -21.64 -26.43 10.57
CA PHE A 2 -22.07 -25.16 11.16
C PHE A 2 -20.93 -24.36 11.76
N SER A 3 -19.72 -24.55 11.25
CA SER A 3 -18.49 -23.91 11.75
C SER A 3 -18.29 -22.46 11.29
N ASN A 4 -19.25 -21.88 10.57
CA ASN A 4 -19.14 -20.55 9.97
C ASN A 4 -19.81 -19.43 10.80
N THR A 5 -20.16 -19.73 12.05
CA THR A 5 -20.66 -18.70 12.98
C THR A 5 -19.49 -17.84 13.43
N LEU A 6 -19.66 -16.52 13.37
CA LEU A 6 -18.64 -15.57 13.87
C LEU A 6 -18.41 -15.80 15.36
N ALA A 7 -17.14 -15.85 15.74
CA ALA A 7 -16.79 -15.94 17.17
C ALA A 7 -17.27 -14.68 17.92
N PRO A 8 -17.84 -14.82 19.12
CA PRO A 8 -18.34 -13.67 19.91
C PRO A 8 -17.30 -12.59 20.11
N ALA A 9 -16.03 -12.95 20.30
CA ALA A 9 -14.92 -12.01 20.44
C ALA A 9 -14.72 -11.16 19.17
N ILE A 10 -14.87 -11.75 17.99
CA ILE A 10 -14.79 -11.03 16.71
C ILE A 10 -15.97 -10.06 16.58
N CYS A 11 -17.19 -10.49 16.93
CA CYS A 11 -18.37 -9.62 16.92
C CYS A 11 -18.18 -8.42 17.87
N ALA A 12 -17.72 -8.65 19.08
CA ALA A 12 -17.49 -7.60 20.07
C ALA A 12 -16.41 -6.59 19.60
N ALA A 13 -15.30 -7.08 19.06
CA ALA A 13 -14.24 -6.24 18.50
C ALA A 13 -14.74 -5.41 17.31
N THR A 14 -15.54 -6.01 16.43
CA THR A 14 -16.11 -5.31 15.27
C THR A 14 -17.08 -4.21 15.70
N LEU A 15 -17.99 -4.49 16.63
CA LEU A 15 -18.89 -3.48 17.18
C LEU A 15 -18.12 -2.32 17.81
N ARG A 16 -17.09 -2.61 18.61
CA ARG A 16 -16.26 -1.57 19.21
C ARG A 16 -15.51 -0.73 18.14
N THR A 17 -15.08 -1.36 17.08
CA THR A 17 -14.43 -0.65 15.95
C THR A 17 -15.42 0.31 15.27
N ILE A 18 -16.66 -0.12 15.05
CA ILE A 18 -17.72 0.73 14.47
C ILE A 18 -18.00 1.92 15.40
N ASP A 19 -18.17 1.70 16.71
CA ASP A 19 -18.37 2.78 17.68
C ASP A 19 -17.25 3.83 17.63
N LEU A 20 -15.98 3.39 17.49
CA LEU A 20 -14.84 4.30 17.37
C LEU A 20 -14.88 5.12 16.09
N LEU A 21 -15.29 4.50 14.97
CA LEU A 21 -15.41 5.19 13.69
C LEU A 21 -16.57 6.20 13.65
N GLU A 22 -17.65 5.93 14.39
CA GLU A 22 -18.76 6.87 14.53
C GLU A 22 -18.41 8.10 15.39
N GLN A 23 -17.50 7.93 16.36
CA GLN A 23 -17.09 9.00 17.27
C GLN A 23 -16.14 10.02 16.63
N SER A 24 -15.34 9.61 15.63
CA SER A 24 -14.34 10.49 15.02
C SER A 24 -14.00 10.07 13.58
N THR A 25 -13.80 11.07 12.73
CA THR A 25 -13.29 10.88 11.35
C THR A 25 -11.78 11.07 11.25
N GLU A 26 -11.11 11.41 12.34
CA GLU A 26 -9.69 11.81 12.34
C GLU A 26 -8.77 10.78 11.67
N LEU A 27 -8.89 9.50 12.02
CA LEU A 27 -8.07 8.44 11.43
C LEU A 27 -8.36 8.25 9.93
N ARG A 28 -9.63 8.35 9.55
CA ARG A 28 -10.03 8.30 8.14
C ARG A 28 -9.45 9.47 7.35
N ASP A 29 -9.56 10.67 7.88
CA ASP A 29 -9.07 11.88 7.22
C ASP A 29 -7.54 11.84 7.12
N ARG A 30 -6.86 11.33 8.16
CA ARG A 30 -5.40 11.13 8.18
C ARG A 30 -4.94 10.10 7.13
N VAL A 31 -5.60 8.95 7.00
CA VAL A 31 -5.21 7.96 5.98
C VAL A 31 -5.40 8.48 4.57
N HIS A 32 -6.44 9.27 4.30
CA HIS A 32 -6.63 9.93 3.01
C HIS A 32 -5.58 11.01 2.74
N ALA A 33 -5.23 11.81 3.74
CA ALA A 33 -4.15 12.79 3.62
C ALA A 33 -2.80 12.14 3.33
N ASN A 34 -2.46 11.08 4.06
CA ASN A 34 -1.26 10.27 3.85
C ASN A 34 -1.23 9.66 2.43
N ALA A 35 -2.35 9.11 1.97
CA ALA A 35 -2.43 8.52 0.64
C ALA A 35 -2.24 9.57 -0.48
N ARG A 36 -2.86 10.74 -0.36
CA ARG A 36 -2.64 11.85 -1.30
C ARG A 36 -1.18 12.31 -1.32
N TYR A 37 -0.59 12.47 -0.13
CA TYR A 37 0.82 12.84 0.01
C TYR A 37 1.74 11.82 -0.67
N PHE A 38 1.58 10.53 -0.34
CA PHE A 38 2.37 9.46 -0.91
C PHE A 38 2.26 9.40 -2.44
N ARG A 39 1.04 9.52 -3.00
CA ARG A 39 0.82 9.57 -4.46
C ARG A 39 1.59 10.72 -5.10
N ALA A 40 1.45 11.93 -4.57
CA ALA A 40 2.11 13.11 -5.12
C ALA A 40 3.63 12.99 -5.11
N GLU A 41 4.22 12.44 -4.04
CA GLU A 41 5.67 12.22 -3.98
C GLU A 41 6.13 11.13 -4.95
N MET A 42 5.39 10.02 -5.05
CA MET A 42 5.70 8.94 -6.01
C MET A 42 5.64 9.42 -7.47
N GLU A 43 4.66 10.24 -7.81
CA GLU A 43 4.54 10.85 -9.15
C GLU A 43 5.73 11.77 -9.48
N LYS A 44 6.23 12.56 -8.51
CA LYS A 44 7.45 13.37 -8.68
C LYS A 44 8.69 12.51 -8.98
N HIS A 45 8.73 11.29 -8.43
CA HIS A 45 9.77 10.31 -8.74
C HIS A 45 9.54 9.56 -10.07
N GLY A 46 8.50 9.94 -10.82
CA GLY A 46 8.20 9.39 -12.15
C GLY A 46 7.62 7.98 -12.11
N PHE A 47 6.95 7.59 -11.03
CA PHE A 47 6.22 6.34 -10.97
C PHE A 47 4.85 6.46 -11.62
N ASP A 48 4.46 5.44 -12.38
CA ASP A 48 3.11 5.29 -12.88
C ASP A 48 2.24 4.64 -11.80
N LEU A 49 1.18 5.34 -11.39
CA LEU A 49 0.25 4.91 -10.36
C LEU A 49 -1.12 4.66 -10.97
N LEU A 50 -1.80 3.60 -10.53
CA LEU A 50 -3.22 3.50 -10.86
C LEU A 50 -3.99 4.66 -10.21
N PRO A 51 -4.79 5.39 -10.99
CA PRO A 51 -5.57 6.50 -10.46
C PRO A 51 -6.59 6.01 -9.42
N GLY A 52 -6.94 6.89 -8.49
CA GLY A 52 -7.92 6.64 -7.44
C GLY A 52 -7.57 7.35 -6.15
N GLU A 53 -8.53 7.36 -5.22
CA GLU A 53 -8.41 8.02 -3.91
C GLU A 53 -8.18 7.01 -2.76
N HIS A 54 -8.21 5.72 -3.07
CA HIS A 54 -8.08 4.66 -2.08
C HIS A 54 -6.68 4.65 -1.46
N PRO A 55 -6.53 4.32 -0.16
CA PRO A 55 -5.24 4.20 0.52
C PRO A 55 -4.35 3.07 -0.02
N ILE A 56 -4.89 2.11 -0.74
CA ILE A 56 -4.09 1.18 -1.54
C ILE A 56 -3.62 1.92 -2.79
N VAL A 57 -2.30 2.06 -2.95
CA VAL A 57 -1.68 2.77 -4.07
C VAL A 57 -0.89 1.76 -4.90
N PRO A 58 -1.44 1.30 -6.04
CA PRO A 58 -0.71 0.40 -6.91
C PRO A 58 0.35 1.15 -7.73
N VAL A 59 1.61 0.73 -7.60
CA VAL A 59 2.76 1.25 -8.36
C VAL A 59 3.01 0.31 -9.53
N MET A 60 2.79 0.77 -10.76
CA MET A 60 2.82 -0.07 -11.96
C MET A 60 4.25 -0.36 -12.42
N LEU A 61 4.55 -1.63 -12.68
CA LEU A 61 5.85 -2.10 -13.18
C LEU A 61 5.73 -2.95 -14.44
N TYR A 62 4.52 -3.44 -14.76
CA TYR A 62 4.13 -4.09 -16.02
C TYR A 62 4.84 -5.43 -16.35
N ASP A 63 5.84 -5.83 -15.59
CA ASP A 63 6.60 -7.06 -15.78
C ASP A 63 6.74 -7.83 -14.45
N PRO A 64 6.45 -9.15 -14.43
CA PRO A 64 6.45 -9.93 -13.19
C PRO A 64 7.84 -10.07 -12.56
N ARG A 65 8.90 -10.19 -13.36
CA ARG A 65 10.27 -10.31 -12.85
C ARG A 65 10.72 -9.01 -12.21
N THR A 66 10.42 -7.90 -12.88
CA THR A 66 10.68 -6.55 -12.37
C THR A 66 9.95 -6.31 -11.05
N ALA A 67 8.67 -6.69 -10.95
CA ALA A 67 7.88 -6.50 -9.74
C ALA A 67 8.43 -7.33 -8.56
N GLN A 68 8.85 -8.57 -8.79
CA GLN A 68 9.43 -9.42 -7.75
C GLN A 68 10.81 -8.92 -7.29
N GLU A 69 11.68 -8.57 -8.23
CA GLU A 69 13.01 -8.04 -7.92
C GLU A 69 12.92 -6.68 -7.21
N PHE A 70 12.01 -5.82 -7.64
CA PHE A 70 11.74 -4.55 -6.97
C PHE A 70 11.32 -4.77 -5.51
N ALA A 71 10.36 -5.66 -5.26
CA ALA A 71 9.90 -5.99 -3.91
C ALA A 71 11.04 -6.54 -3.03
N ARG A 72 11.89 -7.42 -3.59
CA ARG A 72 13.06 -7.96 -2.89
C ARG A 72 14.02 -6.85 -2.46
N ARG A 73 14.39 -5.94 -3.36
CA ARG A 73 15.29 -4.81 -3.06
C ARG A 73 14.70 -3.83 -2.06
N MET A 74 13.41 -3.57 -2.14
CA MET A 74 12.71 -2.73 -1.16
C MET A 74 12.80 -3.34 0.25
N LEU A 75 12.66 -4.66 0.37
CA LEU A 75 12.80 -5.35 1.65
C LEU A 75 14.22 -5.21 2.22
N GLU A 76 15.26 -5.28 1.40
CA GLU A 76 16.65 -5.05 1.80
C GLU A 76 16.90 -3.62 2.30
N LYS A 77 16.13 -2.65 1.81
CA LYS A 77 16.13 -1.26 2.28
C LYS A 77 15.27 -1.04 3.54
N GLY A 78 14.61 -2.08 4.05
CA GLY A 78 13.74 -2.01 5.22
C GLY A 78 12.29 -1.60 4.92
N VAL A 79 11.88 -1.61 3.66
CA VAL A 79 10.50 -1.30 3.24
C VAL A 79 9.83 -2.58 2.75
N TYR A 80 8.84 -3.07 3.51
CA TYR A 80 8.07 -4.24 3.12
C TYR A 80 6.97 -3.87 2.12
N VAL A 81 7.08 -4.41 0.92
CA VAL A 81 6.08 -4.29 -0.15
C VAL A 81 5.91 -5.63 -0.86
N VAL A 82 4.78 -5.81 -1.56
CA VAL A 82 4.46 -7.06 -2.24
C VAL A 82 4.25 -6.82 -3.73
N GLY A 83 4.96 -7.62 -4.54
CA GLY A 83 4.75 -7.69 -5.98
C GLY A 83 3.51 -8.53 -6.33
N PHE A 84 2.58 -7.96 -7.05
CA PHE A 84 1.37 -8.61 -7.54
C PHE A 84 1.52 -8.90 -9.03
N CYS A 85 1.52 -10.19 -9.37
CA CYS A 85 1.68 -10.69 -10.73
C CYS A 85 0.54 -11.64 -11.10
N TYR A 86 0.46 -12.05 -12.36
CA TYR A 86 -0.48 -13.09 -12.77
C TYR A 86 -0.31 -14.37 -11.92
N PRO A 87 -1.38 -15.05 -11.50
CA PRO A 87 -2.82 -14.84 -11.82
C PRO A 87 -3.56 -13.85 -10.90
N VAL A 88 -2.90 -13.26 -9.90
CA VAL A 88 -3.53 -12.32 -8.95
C VAL A 88 -3.96 -11.02 -9.63
N VAL A 89 -3.19 -10.61 -10.65
CA VAL A 89 -3.53 -9.50 -11.53
C VAL A 89 -3.48 -9.96 -12.98
N PRO A 90 -4.16 -9.30 -13.93
CA PRO A 90 -4.06 -9.63 -15.35
C PRO A 90 -2.63 -9.51 -15.86
N LYS A 91 -2.27 -10.31 -16.88
CA LYS A 91 -0.97 -10.26 -17.55
C LYS A 91 -0.65 -8.84 -18.03
N GLY A 92 0.58 -8.39 -17.83
CA GLY A 92 1.02 -7.04 -18.17
C GLY A 92 0.46 -5.94 -17.24
N ARG A 93 -0.13 -6.32 -16.10
CA ARG A 93 -0.62 -5.39 -15.08
C ARG A 93 0.11 -5.59 -13.75
N ASP A 94 1.31 -6.12 -13.84
CA ASP A 94 2.19 -6.39 -12.70
C ASP A 94 2.56 -5.09 -11.98
N ARG A 95 2.56 -5.13 -10.66
CA ARG A 95 2.65 -3.93 -9.82
C ARG A 95 3.14 -4.23 -8.43
N ILE A 96 3.68 -3.23 -7.75
CA ILE A 96 3.81 -3.23 -6.29
C ILE A 96 2.50 -2.72 -5.69
N ARG A 97 1.94 -3.44 -4.75
CA ARG A 97 0.80 -2.98 -3.97
C ARG A 97 1.32 -2.35 -2.68
N THR A 98 1.17 -1.04 -2.55
CA THR A 98 1.41 -0.33 -1.29
C THR A 98 0.08 -0.11 -0.56
N GLN A 99 0.12 -0.13 0.76
CA GLN A 99 -1.05 0.09 1.59
C GLN A 99 -0.73 1.15 2.64
N ILE A 100 -1.32 2.32 2.46
CA ILE A 100 -1.12 3.45 3.34
C ILE A 100 -2.03 3.32 4.56
N SER A 101 -1.51 3.72 5.73
CA SER A 101 -2.21 3.66 7.01
C SER A 101 -2.28 5.04 7.66
N ALA A 102 -3.28 5.25 8.50
CA ALA A 102 -3.33 6.41 9.39
C ALA A 102 -2.21 6.41 10.45
N GLY A 103 -1.62 5.24 10.71
CA GLY A 103 -0.49 5.08 11.63
C GLY A 103 0.86 5.48 11.02
N HIS A 104 0.97 5.63 9.70
CA HIS A 104 2.20 6.11 9.10
C HIS A 104 2.41 7.58 9.39
N THR A 105 3.63 7.93 9.81
CA THR A 105 4.07 9.32 9.93
C THR A 105 4.53 9.85 8.57
N LYS A 106 4.75 11.15 8.50
CA LYS A 106 5.33 11.76 7.29
C LYS A 106 6.73 11.21 7.00
N GLU A 107 7.52 11.02 8.05
CA GLU A 107 8.87 10.47 8.00
C GLU A 107 8.89 9.04 7.43
N ASP A 108 7.91 8.20 7.82
CA ASP A 108 7.76 6.85 7.27
C ASP A 108 7.47 6.88 5.76
N LEU A 109 6.60 7.80 5.33
CA LEU A 109 6.25 7.95 3.92
C LEU A 109 7.42 8.48 3.11
N ASP A 110 8.15 9.50 3.62
CA ASP A 110 9.34 10.06 2.99
C ASP A 110 10.45 9.00 2.87
N PHE A 111 10.63 8.18 3.91
CA PHE A 111 11.55 7.05 3.91
C PHE A 111 11.21 6.05 2.79
N ALA A 112 9.95 5.64 2.71
CA ALA A 112 9.51 4.71 1.68
C ALA A 112 9.70 5.29 0.28
N VAL A 113 9.24 6.52 0.02
CA VAL A 113 9.35 7.20 -1.28
C VAL A 113 10.81 7.32 -1.72
N ARG A 114 11.71 7.70 -0.81
CA ARG A 114 13.14 7.77 -1.10
C ARG A 114 13.67 6.44 -1.62
N TYR A 115 13.38 5.33 -0.93
CA TYR A 115 13.87 4.02 -1.35
C TYR A 115 13.19 3.47 -2.60
N PHE A 116 11.93 3.81 -2.84
CA PHE A 116 11.31 3.57 -4.15
C PHE A 116 12.12 4.23 -5.26
N GLY A 117 12.49 5.51 -5.10
CA GLY A 117 13.31 6.25 -6.07
C GLY A 117 14.73 5.68 -6.25
N GLU A 118 15.38 5.25 -5.15
CA GLU A 118 16.70 4.61 -5.20
C GLU A 118 16.64 3.28 -5.95
N VAL A 119 15.72 2.38 -5.60
CA VAL A 119 15.55 1.07 -6.23
C VAL A 119 15.20 1.22 -7.71
N LYS A 120 14.34 2.19 -8.07
CA LYS A 120 14.04 2.51 -9.47
C LYS A 120 15.31 2.82 -10.26
N LYS A 121 16.18 3.69 -9.72
CA LYS A 121 17.47 4.03 -10.35
C LYS A 121 18.41 2.84 -10.45
N GLU A 122 18.54 2.05 -9.38
CA GLU A 122 19.38 0.85 -9.35
C GLU A 122 18.96 -0.20 -10.39
N MET A 123 17.68 -0.25 -10.72
CA MET A 123 17.10 -1.17 -11.70
C MET A 123 17.05 -0.59 -13.12
N GLY A 124 17.38 0.69 -13.30
CA GLY A 124 17.36 1.34 -14.62
C GLY A 124 15.94 1.55 -15.20
N LEU A 125 14.95 1.81 -14.32
CA LEU A 125 13.53 1.95 -14.68
C LEU A 125 13.13 3.42 -14.88
#